data_6661b23981e0912a6e4f1e99e10635af
#
_entry.id   6661b23981e0912a6e4f1e99e10635af
#
_cell.length_a   1.000
_cell.length_b   1.000
_cell.length_c   1.000
_cell.angle_alpha   90.00
_cell.angle_beta   90.00
_cell.angle_gamma   90.00
#
_symmetry.space_group_name_H-M   'P 1'
#
loop_
_entity.id
_entity.type
_entity.pdbx_description
1 polymer ?
#
loop_
_entity_poly.entity_id
_entity_poly.type
_entity_poly.pdbx_seq_one_letter_code
_entity_poly.pdbx_strand_id
1 'polypeptide(L)'
;MKIIKPLIVFILFLCGCNTNSNKPEQNNNNSVITNNNAENLNSDENIIGSYVGIFGQNGNDNKITLLISRIDNNIIEGRTIVGGNDRPFNGTIVAEGDDFRVNAKEPGDDKYDGEFNFSINKFNTNELRGNWAPFKNTTSAKSYTLYKKKFAYDANVGIYPIASTRLLNTTDVENMVKSELSYMRNEIFARHGYCFKKKDMRNMFELLDWYVPNTVDIKNFLTEIEKKNISLIKRYEEYADEYGDDYGR
;
A
#
# COMPACT_ATOMS: atom_id res chain seq x y z
N MET A 1 52.32 11.02 -13.59
CA MET A 1 53.30 11.95 -13.03
C MET A 1 52.67 12.62 -11.81
N LYS A 2 53.28 12.41 -10.65
CA LYS A 2 53.00 12.92 -9.29
C LYS A 2 51.68 12.54 -8.62
N ILE A 3 51.77 11.48 -7.87
CA ILE A 3 50.90 11.01 -6.79
C ILE A 3 51.17 11.85 -5.55
N ILE A 4 50.15 12.42 -4.93
CA ILE A 4 50.23 13.01 -3.58
C ILE A 4 49.24 12.26 -2.69
N LYS A 5 49.79 11.55 -1.69
CA LYS A 5 49.08 10.92 -0.57
C LYS A 5 48.96 11.95 0.58
N PRO A 6 47.84 12.03 1.28
CA PRO A 6 47.80 12.73 2.55
C PRO A 6 48.12 11.80 3.73
N LEU A 7 48.88 12.37 4.59
CA LEU A 7 49.46 11.88 5.85
C LEU A 7 48.36 11.77 6.94
N ILE A 8 48.28 10.61 7.57
CA ILE A 8 47.45 10.38 8.77
C ILE A 8 48.25 10.78 9.98
N VAL A 9 47.78 11.74 10.77
CA VAL A 9 48.32 12.11 12.06
C VAL A 9 47.46 11.44 13.14
N PHE A 10 48.11 10.49 13.88
CA PHE A 10 47.60 9.90 15.12
C PHE A 10 47.94 10.82 16.28
N ILE A 11 46.99 11.28 17.04
CA ILE A 11 47.19 11.93 18.31
C ILE A 11 46.68 11.01 19.41
N LEU A 12 47.65 10.45 20.14
CA LEU A 12 47.47 9.75 21.42
C LEU A 12 47.37 10.79 22.54
N PHE A 13 46.31 10.75 23.32
CA PHE A 13 46.28 11.39 24.63
C PHE A 13 46.25 10.34 25.75
N LEU A 14 47.26 10.42 26.59
CA LEU A 14 47.48 9.57 27.74
C LEU A 14 46.75 10.11 28.97
N CYS A 15 46.18 9.20 29.66
CA CYS A 15 45.92 9.00 31.07
C CYS A 15 46.24 10.12 32.08
N GLY A 16 45.27 10.39 32.95
CA GLY A 16 45.51 11.06 34.24
C GLY A 16 44.46 10.56 35.25
N CYS A 17 44.87 9.57 36.08
CA CYS A 17 44.14 9.19 37.28
C CYS A 17 44.28 10.25 38.37
N ASN A 18 43.22 10.64 39.03
CA ASN A 18 43.31 11.18 40.38
C ASN A 18 42.16 10.68 41.27
N THR A 19 42.53 9.96 42.29
CA THR A 19 41.69 9.44 43.36
C THR A 19 41.46 10.53 44.41
N ASN A 20 40.20 10.76 44.80
CA ASN A 20 39.87 11.19 46.15
C ASN A 20 38.48 10.70 46.58
N SER A 21 38.52 9.92 47.64
CA SER A 21 37.38 9.41 48.41
C SER A 21 36.73 10.52 49.23
N ASN A 22 35.42 10.61 49.19
CA ASN A 22 34.58 10.98 50.34
C ASN A 22 33.14 10.52 50.09
N LYS A 23 32.65 9.60 50.93
CA LYS A 23 31.26 9.27 51.16
C LYS A 23 30.76 10.24 52.23
N PRO A 24 29.53 10.80 52.21
CA PRO A 24 28.40 10.07 52.78
C PRO A 24 27.01 10.32 52.15
N GLU A 25 26.13 9.46 52.62
CA GLU A 25 24.68 9.57 52.79
C GLU A 25 23.74 9.36 51.63
N GLN A 26 23.00 8.25 51.84
CA GLN A 26 21.79 7.83 51.18
C GLN A 26 20.69 8.88 51.31
N ASN A 27 20.03 9.20 50.19
CA ASN A 27 18.66 9.58 50.17
C ASN A 27 17.94 8.80 49.05
N ASN A 28 17.20 7.79 49.45
CA ASN A 28 16.30 7.03 48.62
C ASN A 28 15.14 7.93 48.21
N ASN A 29 15.13 8.37 46.96
CA ASN A 29 13.90 8.71 46.24
C ASN A 29 13.94 7.93 44.94
N ASN A 30 13.39 6.69 44.97
CA ASN A 30 13.02 5.94 43.81
C ASN A 30 11.82 6.65 43.18
N SER A 31 12.07 7.58 42.28
CA SER A 31 11.12 7.87 41.20
C SER A 31 11.37 6.82 40.11
N VAL A 32 10.54 5.81 40.09
CA VAL A 32 10.40 4.89 38.95
C VAL A 32 9.93 5.73 37.78
N ILE A 33 10.86 6.22 36.98
CA ILE A 33 10.57 6.68 35.63
C ILE A 33 10.35 5.40 34.82
N THR A 34 9.10 4.96 34.74
CA THR A 34 8.68 3.92 33.82
C THR A 34 9.00 4.40 32.40
N ASN A 35 9.92 3.72 31.75
CA ASN A 35 10.23 3.87 30.33
C ASN A 35 9.08 3.34 29.47
N ASN A 36 7.91 3.97 29.52
CA ASN A 36 6.78 3.62 28.68
C ASN A 36 6.95 4.09 27.21
N ASN A 37 8.01 4.89 26.93
CA ASN A 37 8.21 5.44 25.58
C ASN A 37 8.98 4.48 24.64
N ALA A 38 9.77 3.54 25.15
CA ALA A 38 10.55 2.64 24.29
C ALA A 38 9.72 1.42 23.80
N GLU A 39 8.76 0.96 24.61
CA GLU A 39 7.84 -0.11 24.19
C GLU A 39 6.79 0.38 23.20
N ASN A 40 6.36 1.65 23.29
CA ASN A 40 5.41 2.23 22.32
C ASN A 40 6.04 2.42 20.93
N LEU A 41 7.30 2.84 20.81
CA LEU A 41 7.95 3.06 19.52
C LEU A 41 8.08 1.78 18.69
N ASN A 42 8.39 0.64 19.31
CA ASN A 42 8.50 -0.64 18.60
C ASN A 42 7.14 -1.23 18.19
N SER A 43 6.07 -0.94 18.91
CA SER A 43 4.73 -1.43 18.58
C SER A 43 4.11 -0.64 17.42
N ASP A 44 4.33 0.67 17.36
CA ASP A 44 3.79 1.53 16.32
C ASP A 44 4.42 1.26 14.95
N GLU A 45 5.72 0.98 14.88
CA GLU A 45 6.40 0.58 13.65
C GLU A 45 5.84 -0.73 13.07
N ASN A 46 5.41 -1.65 13.93
CA ASN A 46 4.88 -2.94 13.49
C ASN A 46 3.50 -2.85 12.83
N ILE A 47 2.73 -1.78 13.04
CA ILE A 47 1.41 -1.61 12.42
C ILE A 47 1.44 -0.71 11.19
N ILE A 48 2.51 0.05 10.96
CA ILE A 48 2.71 0.82 9.74
C ILE A 48 2.82 -0.12 8.54
N GLY A 49 2.17 0.24 7.43
CA GLY A 49 2.18 -0.53 6.19
C GLY A 49 0.80 -0.71 5.57
N SER A 50 0.75 -1.52 4.53
CA SER A 50 -0.47 -1.77 3.76
C SER A 50 -1.20 -3.00 4.25
N TYR A 51 -2.52 -2.89 4.34
CA TYR A 51 -3.47 -3.96 4.65
C TYR A 51 -4.45 -4.08 3.49
N VAL A 52 -4.63 -5.29 2.97
CA VAL A 52 -5.39 -5.58 1.76
C VAL A 52 -6.47 -6.61 2.05
N GLY A 53 -7.64 -6.42 1.50
CA GLY A 53 -8.74 -7.38 1.63
C GLY A 53 -9.99 -6.93 0.91
N ILE A 54 -11.10 -7.57 1.23
CA ILE A 54 -12.39 -7.26 0.63
C ILE A 54 -13.14 -6.24 1.49
N PHE A 55 -13.67 -5.24 0.81
CA PHE A 55 -14.39 -4.12 1.38
C PHE A 55 -15.75 -4.00 0.72
N GLY A 56 -16.80 -4.41 1.41
CA GLY A 56 -18.14 -4.36 0.87
C GLY A 56 -19.12 -5.26 1.58
N GLN A 57 -20.37 -5.25 1.12
CA GLN A 57 -21.44 -6.14 1.53
C GLN A 57 -22.34 -6.45 0.34
N ASN A 58 -22.88 -7.68 0.30
CA ASN A 58 -23.96 -8.07 -0.61
C ASN A 58 -23.66 -7.92 -2.11
N GLY A 59 -22.51 -8.40 -2.58
CA GLY A 59 -22.16 -8.44 -4.01
C GLY A 59 -21.68 -7.11 -4.59
N ASN A 60 -21.45 -6.10 -3.75
CA ASN A 60 -20.76 -4.85 -4.10
C ASN A 60 -19.37 -4.78 -3.48
N ASP A 61 -18.72 -5.92 -3.43
CA ASP A 61 -17.40 -6.06 -2.82
C ASP A 61 -16.34 -5.49 -3.74
N ASN A 62 -15.41 -4.75 -3.15
CA ASN A 62 -14.22 -4.26 -3.83
C ASN A 62 -12.98 -4.66 -3.04
N LYS A 63 -11.88 -4.90 -3.73
CA LYS A 63 -10.59 -5.02 -3.05
C LYS A 63 -10.12 -3.63 -2.64
N ILE A 64 -9.78 -3.48 -1.35
CA ILE A 64 -9.24 -2.25 -0.78
C ILE A 64 -7.81 -2.46 -0.32
N THR A 65 -7.00 -1.44 -0.46
CA THR A 65 -5.74 -1.28 0.27
C THR A 65 -5.90 -0.13 1.25
N LEU A 66 -5.74 -0.40 2.54
CA LEU A 66 -5.61 0.60 3.58
C LEU A 66 -4.13 0.70 3.95
N LEU A 67 -3.52 1.83 3.70
CA LEU A 67 -2.12 2.11 4.02
C LEU A 67 -2.04 3.03 5.25
N ILE A 68 -1.46 2.52 6.33
CA ILE A 68 -1.05 3.34 7.47
C ILE A 68 0.36 3.85 7.17
N SER A 69 0.50 5.16 7.00
CA SER A 69 1.76 5.79 6.58
C SER A 69 2.54 6.40 7.73
N ARG A 70 1.85 6.82 8.80
CA ARG A 70 2.47 7.48 9.95
C ARG A 70 1.62 7.31 11.20
N ILE A 71 2.33 7.17 12.33
CA ILE A 71 1.77 7.27 13.67
C ILE A 71 2.68 8.19 14.46
N ASP A 72 2.09 9.18 15.13
CA ASP A 72 2.83 10.15 15.94
C ASP A 72 1.91 10.70 17.05
N ASN A 73 2.29 10.56 18.30
CA ASN A 73 1.55 11.07 19.47
C ASN A 73 0.05 10.70 19.46
N ASN A 74 -0.27 9.44 19.17
CA ASN A 74 -1.65 8.93 19.04
C ASN A 74 -2.42 9.46 17.82
N ILE A 75 -1.78 10.19 16.93
CA ILE A 75 -2.35 10.56 15.63
C ILE A 75 -1.92 9.51 14.61
N ILE A 76 -2.89 9.02 13.84
CA ILE A 76 -2.67 8.10 12.73
C ILE A 76 -3.02 8.79 11.42
N GLU A 77 -2.16 8.61 10.42
CA GLU A 77 -2.35 9.11 9.06
C GLU A 77 -2.15 7.98 8.06
N GLY A 78 -2.92 8.05 7.00
CA GLY A 78 -2.85 7.05 5.95
C GLY A 78 -3.70 7.39 4.75
N ARG A 79 -3.93 6.38 3.92
CA ARG A 79 -4.83 6.50 2.76
C ARG A 79 -5.49 5.18 2.44
N THR A 80 -6.62 5.24 1.75
CA THR A 80 -7.32 4.09 1.20
C THR A 80 -7.34 4.14 -0.31
N ILE A 81 -7.15 2.98 -0.94
CA ILE A 81 -7.15 2.84 -2.39
C ILE A 81 -8.18 1.78 -2.74
N VAL A 82 -9.32 2.23 -3.31
CA VAL A 82 -10.46 1.37 -3.60
C VAL A 82 -11.35 1.94 -4.69
N GLY A 83 -11.81 1.11 -5.62
CA GLY A 83 -12.81 1.48 -6.63
C GLY A 83 -12.42 2.65 -7.54
N GLY A 84 -11.13 2.81 -7.82
CA GLY A 84 -10.58 3.90 -8.63
C GLY A 84 -10.36 5.21 -7.87
N ASN A 85 -10.42 5.19 -6.54
CA ASN A 85 -10.15 6.33 -5.67
C ASN A 85 -8.92 6.06 -4.83
N ASP A 86 -8.21 7.13 -4.50
CA ASP A 86 -7.09 7.19 -3.57
C ASP A 86 -7.36 8.36 -2.63
N ARG A 87 -7.71 8.06 -1.38
CA ARG A 87 -8.19 9.03 -0.41
C ARG A 87 -7.35 9.01 0.85
N PRO A 88 -6.84 10.14 1.33
CA PRO A 88 -6.19 10.20 2.62
C PRO A 88 -7.20 10.00 3.74
N PHE A 89 -6.72 9.55 4.89
CA PHE A 89 -7.43 9.63 6.16
C PHE A 89 -6.50 10.11 7.26
N ASN A 90 -7.07 10.69 8.30
CA ASN A 90 -6.39 10.98 9.56
C ASN A 90 -7.30 10.66 10.73
N GLY A 91 -6.73 10.44 11.90
CA GLY A 91 -7.52 10.09 13.07
C GLY A 91 -6.68 9.87 14.31
N THR A 92 -7.24 9.13 15.25
CA THR A 92 -6.60 8.80 16.52
C THR A 92 -6.43 7.29 16.64
N ILE A 93 -5.35 6.90 17.31
CA ILE A 93 -5.05 5.52 17.69
C ILE A 93 -4.82 5.49 19.19
N VAL A 94 -5.45 4.55 19.89
CA VAL A 94 -5.30 4.36 21.33
C VAL A 94 -5.07 2.89 21.64
N ALA A 95 -4.22 2.61 22.62
CA ALA A 95 -4.04 1.27 23.15
C ALA A 95 -5.15 0.97 24.17
N GLU A 96 -5.94 -0.08 23.92
CA GLU A 96 -7.02 -0.53 24.79
C GLU A 96 -6.95 -2.05 24.97
N GLY A 97 -6.57 -2.50 26.15
CA GLY A 97 -6.31 -3.93 26.40
C GLY A 97 -5.24 -4.47 25.46
N ASP A 98 -5.55 -5.55 24.76
CA ASP A 98 -4.67 -6.23 23.81
C ASP A 98 -4.74 -5.66 22.39
N ASP A 99 -5.52 -4.61 22.16
CA ASP A 99 -5.72 -4.03 20.83
C ASP A 99 -5.26 -2.56 20.77
N PHE A 100 -4.88 -2.14 19.58
CA PHE A 100 -4.94 -0.75 19.15
C PHE A 100 -6.29 -0.49 18.53
N ARG A 101 -7.00 0.54 19.01
CA ARG A 101 -8.25 1.02 18.42
C ARG A 101 -8.02 2.31 17.66
N VAL A 102 -8.53 2.33 16.44
CA VAL A 102 -8.40 3.45 15.53
C VAL A 102 -9.77 3.99 15.15
N ASN A 103 -9.88 5.31 15.24
CA ASN A 103 -10.95 6.10 14.65
C ASN A 103 -10.33 7.10 13.68
N ALA A 104 -10.62 6.96 12.38
CA ALA A 104 -10.03 7.78 11.33
C ALA A 104 -11.09 8.24 10.33
N LYS A 105 -10.90 9.45 9.79
CA LYS A 105 -11.87 10.10 8.91
C LYS A 105 -11.23 10.48 7.59
N GLU A 106 -11.97 10.26 6.51
CA GLU A 106 -11.67 10.85 5.21
C GLU A 106 -12.00 12.35 5.24
N PRO A 107 -11.23 13.22 4.56
CA PRO A 107 -11.57 14.61 4.40
C PRO A 107 -12.79 14.77 3.49
N GLY A 108 -13.61 15.78 3.76
CA GLY A 108 -14.78 16.07 2.96
C GLY A 108 -16.10 15.79 3.68
N ASP A 109 -17.18 15.95 2.95
CA ASP A 109 -18.54 15.84 3.48
C ASP A 109 -19.55 15.26 2.46
N ASP A 110 -19.04 14.69 1.37
CA ASP A 110 -19.91 14.07 0.37
C ASP A 110 -20.41 12.68 0.81
N LYS A 111 -21.25 12.07 -0.02
CA LYS A 111 -21.87 10.76 0.27
C LYS A 111 -20.88 9.59 0.23
N TYR A 112 -19.68 9.82 -0.26
CA TYR A 112 -18.62 8.81 -0.38
C TYR A 112 -17.52 9.01 0.67
N ASP A 113 -17.56 10.10 1.43
CA ASP A 113 -16.66 10.35 2.55
C ASP A 113 -17.23 9.72 3.81
N GLY A 114 -16.36 9.17 4.64
CA GLY A 114 -16.78 8.43 5.81
C GLY A 114 -15.72 8.30 6.87
N GLU A 115 -16.05 7.46 7.83
CA GLU A 115 -15.24 7.17 9.00
C GLU A 115 -14.86 5.69 9.02
N PHE A 116 -13.58 5.44 9.25
CA PHE A 116 -13.00 4.13 9.51
C PHE A 116 -12.85 3.91 11.00
N ASN A 117 -13.48 2.85 11.51
CA ASN A 117 -13.28 2.37 12.87
C ASN A 117 -12.70 0.96 12.78
N PHE A 118 -11.47 0.75 13.29
CA PHE A 118 -10.84 -0.57 13.23
C PHE A 118 -9.95 -0.85 14.43
N SER A 119 -9.66 -2.14 14.62
CA SER A 119 -8.73 -2.61 15.64
C SER A 119 -7.62 -3.47 15.01
N ILE A 120 -6.45 -3.41 15.65
CA ILE A 120 -5.29 -4.24 15.33
C ILE A 120 -4.80 -4.84 16.64
N ASN A 121 -4.69 -6.19 16.70
CA ASN A 121 -4.18 -6.85 17.89
C ASN A 121 -2.68 -6.62 18.05
N LYS A 122 -2.24 -6.27 19.26
CA LYS A 122 -0.83 -5.95 19.56
C LYS A 122 0.13 -7.12 19.37
N PHE A 123 -0.38 -8.34 19.51
CA PHE A 123 0.38 -9.59 19.37
C PHE A 123 0.27 -10.19 17.95
N ASN A 124 -0.70 -9.72 17.14
CA ASN A 124 -0.86 -10.10 15.74
C ASN A 124 -1.19 -8.90 14.87
N THR A 125 -0.18 -8.16 14.47
CA THR A 125 -0.30 -6.95 13.65
C THR A 125 -0.49 -7.25 12.15
N ASN A 126 -0.61 -8.53 11.77
CA ASN A 126 -0.81 -8.91 10.37
C ASN A 126 -2.27 -8.82 9.91
N GLU A 127 -3.18 -8.55 10.81
CA GLU A 127 -4.61 -8.45 10.54
C GLU A 127 -5.20 -7.20 11.19
N LEU A 128 -6.05 -6.50 10.47
CA LEU A 128 -6.92 -5.48 11.03
C LEU A 128 -8.39 -5.78 10.71
N ARG A 129 -9.28 -5.47 11.64
CA ARG A 129 -10.73 -5.65 11.50
C ARG A 129 -11.45 -4.38 11.83
N GLY A 130 -12.45 -4.05 11.04
CA GLY A 130 -13.20 -2.84 11.28
C GLY A 130 -14.43 -2.66 10.41
N ASN A 131 -14.94 -1.46 10.49
CA ASN A 131 -16.04 -1.00 9.67
C ASN A 131 -15.78 0.41 9.17
N TRP A 132 -16.39 0.73 8.05
CA TRP A 132 -16.47 2.06 7.49
C TRP A 132 -17.92 2.46 7.35
N ALA A 133 -18.27 3.70 7.70
CA ALA A 133 -19.60 4.25 7.52
C ALA A 133 -19.51 5.62 6.84
N PRO A 134 -20.36 5.89 5.82
CA PRO A 134 -20.43 7.21 5.21
C PRO A 134 -21.03 8.23 6.19
N PHE A 135 -20.58 9.47 6.14
CA PHE A 135 -21.09 10.51 7.04
C PHE A 135 -22.58 10.78 6.90
N LYS A 136 -23.12 10.66 5.68
CA LYS A 136 -24.53 11.00 5.39
C LYS A 136 -25.50 9.83 5.42
N ASN A 137 -25.02 8.59 5.46
CA ASN A 137 -25.89 7.40 5.47
C ASN A 137 -25.24 6.24 6.22
N THR A 138 -25.35 6.25 7.54
CA THR A 138 -24.76 5.24 8.43
C THR A 138 -25.33 3.83 8.24
N THR A 139 -26.50 3.67 7.58
CA THR A 139 -27.08 2.35 7.28
C THR A 139 -26.30 1.59 6.20
N SER A 140 -25.42 2.26 5.47
CA SER A 140 -24.54 1.67 4.45
C SER A 140 -23.15 1.31 4.97
N ALA A 141 -23.02 1.06 6.26
CA ALA A 141 -21.75 0.66 6.86
C ALA A 141 -21.23 -0.63 6.25
N LYS A 142 -19.92 -0.70 6.02
CA LYS A 142 -19.21 -1.85 5.44
C LYS A 142 -18.23 -2.40 6.45
N SER A 143 -18.36 -3.67 6.78
CA SER A 143 -17.38 -4.38 7.60
C SER A 143 -16.26 -4.93 6.72
N TYR A 144 -15.04 -5.03 7.29
CA TYR A 144 -13.89 -5.59 6.58
C TYR A 144 -12.92 -6.27 7.53
N THR A 145 -12.22 -7.24 6.98
CA THR A 145 -10.99 -7.81 7.55
C THR A 145 -9.92 -7.69 6.49
N LEU A 146 -8.81 -7.02 6.82
CA LEU A 146 -7.70 -6.80 5.91
C LEU A 146 -6.44 -7.43 6.49
N TYR A 147 -5.58 -7.92 5.59
CA TYR A 147 -4.34 -8.60 5.95
C TYR A 147 -3.13 -7.82 5.45
N LYS A 148 -2.07 -7.82 6.25
CA LYS A 148 -0.84 -7.11 5.92
C LYS A 148 -0.26 -7.64 4.61
N LYS A 149 -0.18 -6.80 3.60
CA LYS A 149 0.31 -7.16 2.27
C LYS A 149 0.89 -5.94 1.58
N LYS A 150 2.17 -6.04 1.23
CA LYS A 150 2.87 -4.98 0.50
C LYS A 150 2.68 -5.18 -1.00
N PHE A 151 2.39 -4.10 -1.72
CA PHE A 151 2.46 -4.11 -3.18
C PHE A 151 3.89 -4.40 -3.65
N ALA A 152 4.03 -5.26 -4.65
CA ALA A 152 5.27 -5.49 -5.39
C ALA A 152 4.93 -5.67 -6.86
N TYR A 153 5.62 -4.96 -7.74
CA TYR A 153 5.51 -5.19 -9.18
C TYR A 153 6.18 -6.52 -9.53
N ASP A 154 5.47 -7.34 -10.30
CA ASP A 154 6.01 -8.57 -10.90
C ASP A 154 5.51 -8.71 -12.34
N ALA A 155 6.43 -8.68 -13.30
CA ALA A 155 6.13 -8.80 -14.72
C ALA A 155 5.65 -10.21 -15.13
N ASN A 156 5.87 -11.21 -14.28
CA ASN A 156 5.63 -12.62 -14.62
C ASN A 156 4.27 -13.15 -14.16
N VAL A 157 3.52 -12.36 -13.36
CA VAL A 157 2.19 -12.79 -12.90
C VAL A 157 1.11 -12.56 -13.96
N GLY A 158 0.02 -13.32 -13.86
CA GLY A 158 -1.14 -13.18 -14.73
C GLY A 158 -1.16 -14.16 -15.91
N ILE A 159 -2.04 -13.90 -16.88
CA ILE A 159 -2.27 -14.77 -18.05
C ILE A 159 -1.31 -14.40 -19.19
N TYR A 160 -1.00 -13.12 -19.35
CA TYR A 160 -0.18 -12.59 -20.45
C TYR A 160 1.12 -11.93 -19.94
N PRO A 161 2.02 -12.68 -19.26
CA PRO A 161 3.29 -12.12 -18.77
C PRO A 161 4.17 -11.57 -19.90
N ILE A 162 4.03 -12.13 -21.12
CA ILE A 162 4.76 -11.68 -22.30
C ILE A 162 4.55 -10.18 -22.59
N ALA A 163 3.39 -9.64 -22.22
CA ALA A 163 3.06 -8.23 -22.45
C ALA A 163 3.88 -7.25 -21.57
N SER A 164 4.51 -7.74 -20.48
CA SER A 164 5.41 -6.92 -19.64
C SER A 164 6.88 -7.36 -19.74
N THR A 165 7.17 -8.56 -20.27
CA THR A 165 8.54 -9.13 -20.24
C THR A 165 9.30 -8.98 -21.55
N ARG A 166 8.62 -8.86 -22.69
CA ARG A 166 9.23 -8.66 -24.01
C ARG A 166 8.37 -7.79 -24.93
N LEU A 167 8.94 -7.33 -26.02
CA LEU A 167 8.16 -6.70 -27.08
C LEU A 167 7.24 -7.73 -27.73
N LEU A 168 5.96 -7.37 -27.88
CA LEU A 168 4.99 -8.11 -28.66
C LEU A 168 5.21 -7.84 -30.15
N ASN A 169 4.92 -8.84 -30.95
CA ASN A 169 4.85 -8.74 -32.40
C ASN A 169 3.39 -8.99 -32.88
N THR A 170 3.15 -8.87 -34.18
CA THR A 170 1.84 -9.06 -34.79
C THR A 170 1.24 -10.41 -34.47
N THR A 171 2.03 -11.49 -34.52
CA THR A 171 1.54 -12.87 -34.31
C THR A 171 1.11 -13.12 -32.85
N ASP A 172 1.52 -12.28 -31.91
CA ASP A 172 1.08 -12.38 -30.51
C ASP A 172 -0.35 -11.86 -30.30
N VAL A 173 -0.88 -11.03 -31.21
CA VAL A 173 -2.14 -10.29 -31.03
C VAL A 173 -3.13 -10.43 -32.19
N GLU A 174 -2.69 -10.85 -33.39
CA GLU A 174 -3.50 -10.85 -34.63
C GLU A 174 -4.72 -11.78 -34.60
N ASN A 175 -4.68 -12.84 -33.77
CA ASN A 175 -5.76 -13.81 -33.65
C ASN A 175 -6.53 -13.70 -32.32
N MET A 176 -6.30 -12.61 -31.55
CA MET A 176 -7.00 -12.39 -30.30
C MET A 176 -8.30 -11.63 -30.52
N VAL A 177 -9.34 -12.06 -29.81
CA VAL A 177 -10.61 -11.30 -29.77
C VAL A 177 -10.42 -10.03 -28.93
N LYS A 178 -11.25 -9.02 -29.19
CA LYS A 178 -11.18 -7.72 -28.52
C LYS A 178 -11.17 -7.80 -26.98
N SER A 179 -11.95 -8.72 -26.41
CA SER A 179 -12.02 -8.91 -24.96
C SER A 179 -10.68 -9.41 -24.39
N GLU A 180 -9.97 -10.29 -25.09
CA GLU A 180 -8.65 -10.79 -24.70
C GLU A 180 -7.58 -9.69 -24.81
N LEU A 181 -7.61 -8.93 -25.91
CA LEU A 181 -6.72 -7.76 -26.10
C LEU A 181 -6.92 -6.76 -24.96
N SER A 182 -8.17 -6.43 -24.64
CA SER A 182 -8.51 -5.54 -23.53
C SER A 182 -8.04 -6.09 -22.19
N TYR A 183 -8.19 -7.39 -21.95
CA TYR A 183 -7.69 -8.04 -20.75
C TYR A 183 -6.15 -7.95 -20.68
N MET A 184 -5.43 -8.34 -21.75
CA MET A 184 -3.97 -8.29 -21.83
C MET A 184 -3.44 -6.88 -21.52
N ARG A 185 -4.05 -5.84 -22.10
CA ARG A 185 -3.67 -4.44 -21.84
C ARG A 185 -3.93 -4.02 -20.39
N ASN A 186 -5.09 -4.36 -19.85
CA ASN A 186 -5.43 -4.01 -18.47
C ASN A 186 -4.64 -4.83 -17.44
N GLU A 187 -4.20 -6.04 -17.80
CA GLU A 187 -3.33 -6.84 -16.94
C GLU A 187 -1.95 -6.20 -16.75
N ILE A 188 -1.40 -5.50 -17.77
CA ILE A 188 -0.22 -4.65 -17.58
C ILE A 188 -0.48 -3.62 -16.47
N PHE A 189 -1.63 -2.96 -16.51
CA PHE A 189 -2.00 -1.96 -15.50
C PHE A 189 -2.19 -2.57 -14.11
N ALA A 190 -2.80 -3.76 -14.05
CA ALA A 190 -3.00 -4.48 -12.80
C ALA A 190 -1.68 -4.88 -12.13
N ARG A 191 -0.64 -5.26 -12.90
CA ARG A 191 0.72 -5.56 -12.39
C ARG A 191 1.36 -4.35 -11.71
N HIS A 192 1.04 -3.13 -12.16
CA HIS A 192 1.46 -1.88 -11.52
C HIS A 192 0.55 -1.45 -10.36
N GLY A 193 -0.41 -2.28 -9.97
CA GLY A 193 -1.34 -1.97 -8.88
C GLY A 193 -2.34 -0.87 -9.22
N TYR A 194 -2.68 -0.67 -10.50
CA TYR A 194 -3.68 0.30 -10.91
C TYR A 194 -5.04 -0.03 -10.32
N CYS A 195 -5.60 0.88 -9.54
CA CYS A 195 -6.92 0.75 -8.95
C CYS A 195 -8.00 1.09 -9.97
N PHE A 196 -8.66 0.08 -10.53
CA PHE A 196 -9.65 0.26 -11.58
C PHE A 196 -10.92 0.95 -11.09
N LYS A 197 -11.39 1.94 -11.86
CA LYS A 197 -12.67 2.60 -11.62
C LYS A 197 -13.85 1.84 -12.23
N LYS A 198 -13.68 1.24 -13.41
CA LYS A 198 -14.73 0.49 -14.11
C LYS A 198 -15.01 -0.83 -13.42
N LYS A 199 -16.29 -1.14 -13.15
CA LYS A 199 -16.70 -2.34 -12.43
C LYS A 199 -16.28 -3.62 -13.15
N ASP A 200 -16.35 -3.66 -14.47
CA ASP A 200 -15.98 -4.84 -15.26
C ASP A 200 -14.49 -5.19 -15.06
N MET A 201 -13.62 -4.19 -15.06
CA MET A 201 -12.20 -4.38 -14.79
C MET A 201 -11.96 -4.81 -13.34
N ARG A 202 -12.69 -4.26 -12.37
CA ARG A 202 -12.60 -4.70 -10.97
C ARG A 202 -13.00 -6.17 -10.84
N ASN A 203 -14.10 -6.58 -11.44
CA ASN A 203 -14.53 -7.97 -11.40
C ASN A 203 -13.50 -8.95 -11.98
N MET A 204 -12.66 -8.49 -12.92
CA MET A 204 -11.60 -9.30 -13.51
C MET A 204 -10.38 -9.42 -12.62
N PHE A 205 -9.95 -8.34 -11.94
CA PHE A 205 -8.65 -8.28 -11.27
C PHE A 205 -8.75 -8.36 -9.74
N GLU A 206 -9.82 -7.87 -9.12
CA GLU A 206 -9.91 -7.82 -7.66
C GLU A 206 -9.99 -9.19 -6.97
N LEU A 207 -10.39 -10.23 -7.70
CA LEU A 207 -10.41 -11.62 -7.21
C LEU A 207 -9.04 -12.32 -7.28
N LEU A 208 -8.08 -11.74 -8.00
CA LEU A 208 -6.76 -12.33 -8.17
C LEU A 208 -5.89 -12.09 -6.95
N ASP A 209 -5.27 -13.14 -6.43
CA ASP A 209 -4.45 -13.05 -5.21
C ASP A 209 -3.24 -12.12 -5.37
N TRP A 210 -2.62 -12.11 -6.56
CA TRP A 210 -1.45 -11.28 -6.83
C TRP A 210 -1.78 -9.79 -6.99
N TYR A 211 -3.04 -9.45 -7.33
CA TYR A 211 -3.43 -8.06 -7.54
C TYR A 211 -3.62 -7.31 -6.20
N VAL A 212 -2.94 -6.18 -6.08
CA VAL A 212 -3.03 -5.26 -4.95
C VAL A 212 -3.27 -3.85 -5.49
N PRO A 213 -4.44 -3.23 -5.25
CA PRO A 213 -4.67 -1.83 -5.58
C PRO A 213 -3.63 -0.96 -4.85
N ASN A 214 -2.87 -0.14 -5.58
CA ASN A 214 -1.77 0.64 -4.99
C ASN A 214 -1.72 2.09 -5.47
N THR A 215 -2.28 2.36 -6.64
CA THR A 215 -2.27 3.70 -7.25
C THR A 215 -3.44 3.90 -8.21
N VAL A 216 -3.83 5.14 -8.42
CA VAL A 216 -4.80 5.55 -9.46
C VAL A 216 -4.12 6.17 -10.67
N ASP A 217 -2.80 6.36 -10.65
CA ASP A 217 -2.00 6.83 -11.79
C ASP A 217 -0.73 5.99 -11.95
N ILE A 218 -0.62 5.34 -13.13
CA ILE A 218 0.51 4.45 -13.47
C ILE A 218 1.41 4.99 -14.57
N LYS A 219 1.15 6.21 -15.07
CA LYS A 219 1.86 6.74 -16.26
C LYS A 219 3.37 6.69 -16.13
N ASN A 220 3.88 6.98 -14.94
CA ASN A 220 5.31 7.03 -14.65
C ASN A 220 5.91 5.66 -14.24
N PHE A 221 5.08 4.63 -14.11
CA PHE A 221 5.53 3.29 -13.69
C PHE A 221 5.70 2.34 -14.88
N LEU A 222 5.02 2.61 -16.00
CA LEU A 222 5.09 1.77 -17.20
C LEU A 222 6.51 1.73 -17.78
N THR A 223 7.02 0.53 -18.03
CA THR A 223 8.28 0.32 -18.74
C THR A 223 8.16 0.70 -20.22
N GLU A 224 9.28 0.91 -20.91
CA GLU A 224 9.28 1.19 -22.33
C GLU A 224 8.75 0.00 -23.17
N ILE A 225 8.94 -1.23 -22.70
CA ILE A 225 8.36 -2.42 -23.31
C ILE A 225 6.84 -2.35 -23.23
N GLU A 226 6.30 -2.12 -22.05
CA GLU A 226 4.87 -2.05 -21.79
C GLU A 226 4.19 -0.92 -22.58
N LYS A 227 4.80 0.28 -22.65
CA LYS A 227 4.29 1.39 -23.44
C LYS A 227 4.14 1.02 -24.93
N LYS A 228 5.14 0.35 -25.50
CA LYS A 228 5.11 -0.10 -26.90
C LYS A 228 4.06 -1.20 -27.10
N ASN A 229 3.97 -2.15 -26.17
CA ASN A 229 3.01 -3.24 -26.20
C ASN A 229 1.58 -2.72 -26.06
N ILE A 230 1.31 -1.80 -25.16
CA ILE A 230 0.01 -1.12 -25.02
C ILE A 230 -0.38 -0.44 -26.34
N SER A 231 0.54 0.21 -27.02
CA SER A 231 0.28 0.87 -28.31
C SER A 231 -0.06 -0.13 -29.42
N LEU A 232 0.63 -1.28 -29.45
CA LEU A 232 0.31 -2.36 -30.39
C LEU A 232 -1.09 -2.95 -30.11
N ILE A 233 -1.35 -3.33 -28.84
CA ILE A 233 -2.63 -3.92 -28.44
C ILE A 233 -3.79 -2.98 -28.78
N LYS A 234 -3.69 -1.69 -28.46
CA LYS A 234 -4.73 -0.69 -28.76
C LYS A 234 -5.06 -0.61 -30.24
N ARG A 235 -4.06 -0.66 -31.11
CA ARG A 235 -4.28 -0.66 -32.56
C ARG A 235 -5.13 -1.87 -33.01
N TYR A 236 -4.92 -3.04 -32.41
CA TYR A 236 -5.73 -4.21 -32.72
C TYR A 236 -7.13 -4.15 -32.08
N GLU A 237 -7.27 -3.55 -30.89
CA GLU A 237 -8.58 -3.25 -30.31
C GLU A 237 -9.41 -2.31 -31.22
N GLU A 238 -8.77 -1.28 -31.83
CA GLU A 238 -9.39 -0.34 -32.75
C GLU A 238 -9.83 -1.01 -34.05
N TYR A 239 -9.03 -1.91 -34.60
CA TYR A 239 -9.42 -2.70 -35.78
C TYR A 239 -10.67 -3.56 -35.51
N ALA A 240 -10.71 -4.23 -34.37
CA ALA A 240 -11.85 -5.02 -33.96
C ALA A 240 -13.16 -4.17 -33.84
N ASP A 241 -13.03 -2.91 -33.36
CA ASP A 241 -14.15 -1.99 -33.29
C ASP A 241 -14.64 -1.51 -34.69
N GLU A 242 -13.67 -1.13 -35.55
CA GLU A 242 -13.98 -0.53 -36.85
C GLU A 242 -14.60 -1.53 -37.83
N TYR A 243 -14.13 -2.77 -37.84
CA TYR A 243 -14.56 -3.78 -38.82
C TYR A 243 -15.57 -4.78 -38.26
N GLY A 244 -15.97 -4.65 -36.99
CA GLY A 244 -16.87 -5.59 -36.32
C GLY A 244 -16.30 -7.01 -36.26
N ASP A 245 -14.97 -7.13 -36.34
CA ASP A 245 -14.23 -8.39 -36.33
C ASP A 245 -13.81 -8.71 -34.91
N ASP A 246 -14.32 -9.80 -34.37
CA ASP A 246 -13.97 -10.26 -33.01
C ASP A 246 -12.49 -10.68 -32.89
N TYR A 247 -11.76 -10.83 -34.00
CA TYR A 247 -10.36 -11.26 -34.04
C TYR A 247 -9.33 -10.15 -34.12
N GLY A 248 -9.72 -8.89 -34.08
CA GLY A 248 -8.78 -7.76 -34.00
C GLY A 248 -7.88 -7.55 -35.24
N ARG A 249 -8.30 -7.99 -36.40
CA ARG A 249 -7.56 -7.88 -37.68
C ARG A 249 -7.77 -6.54 -38.34
#